data_721ed94b64f2a4d38a7797be3f29d44b
#
_entry.id   721ed94b64f2a4d38a7797be3f29d44b
#
_cell.length_a   1.000
_cell.length_b   1.000
_cell.length_c   1.000
_cell.angle_alpha   90.00
_cell.angle_beta   90.00
_cell.angle_gamma   90.00
#
_symmetry.space_group_name_H-M   'P 1'
#
loop_
_entity.id
_entity.type
_entity.pdbx_description
1 polymer ?
#
loop_
_entity_poly.entity_id
_entity_poly.type
_entity_poly.pdbx_seq_one_letter_code
_entity_poly.pdbx_strand_id
1 'polypeptide(L)'
;MKKEFRAVPRPDDIADMARELRFHPASTQSPEALSGKQVEEFNRDGYLKNLRIYDDAEITDIRGFFDGLLEKTLAAGDDSYSISTAHLLYPAVWDILTHPPIVAIARDLLGPDVIGWGSHFFCKMPGDGKAVAWHQDASYWPMTPSKTVTIWLAIDKADLGNACMSFIAGSHLKGHLAWRESRETENNVLNQTVDDAENFGEVVPIELDAGEASVHSDLLLHGSEANTSSRRRGGLTLRYCTPDVRAENDWHEKGVLVSGENLQGNWANRPRPEVE
;
A
#
# COMPACT_ATOMS: atom_id res chain seq x y z
N MET A 1 -8.48 25.81 0.88
CA MET A 1 -7.71 25.17 -0.21
C MET A 1 -7.46 23.73 0.22
N LYS A 2 -8.02 22.75 -0.50
CA LYS A 2 -7.68 21.34 -0.26
C LYS A 2 -6.19 21.17 -0.61
N LYS A 3 -5.36 20.66 0.33
CA LYS A 3 -3.96 20.34 0.02
C LYS A 3 -3.98 19.13 -0.93
N GLU A 4 -3.44 19.29 -2.13
CA GLU A 4 -3.19 18.18 -3.03
C GLU A 4 -1.87 17.51 -2.63
N PHE A 5 -1.95 16.27 -2.19
CA PHE A 5 -0.77 15.46 -1.93
C PHE A 5 -0.42 14.69 -3.20
N ARG A 6 0.79 14.85 -3.72
CA ARG A 6 1.23 14.05 -4.85
C ARG A 6 1.31 12.58 -4.46
N ALA A 7 0.65 11.73 -5.22
CA ALA A 7 0.70 10.28 -5.01
C ALA A 7 2.11 9.73 -5.28
N VAL A 8 2.81 10.32 -6.25
CA VAL A 8 4.19 9.99 -6.62
C VAL A 8 5.02 11.27 -6.58
N PRO A 9 5.88 11.49 -5.57
CA PRO A 9 6.82 12.61 -5.53
C PRO A 9 7.79 12.56 -6.72
N ARG A 10 8.32 13.72 -7.11
CA ARG A 10 9.45 13.72 -8.04
C ARG A 10 10.71 13.25 -7.30
N PRO A 11 11.64 12.57 -7.98
CA PRO A 11 12.91 12.17 -7.37
C PRO A 11 13.64 13.31 -6.67
N ASP A 12 13.64 14.50 -7.27
CA ASP A 12 14.27 15.71 -6.73
C ASP A 12 13.62 16.18 -5.40
N ASP A 13 12.33 15.89 -5.19
CA ASP A 13 11.62 16.31 -3.97
C ASP A 13 12.14 15.59 -2.71
N ILE A 14 12.86 14.47 -2.87
CA ILE A 14 13.37 13.62 -1.79
C ILE A 14 14.86 13.28 -1.92
N ALA A 15 15.55 13.79 -2.95
CA ALA A 15 16.94 13.44 -3.26
C ALA A 15 17.91 13.79 -2.12
N ASP A 16 17.71 14.95 -1.48
CA ASP A 16 18.58 15.45 -0.40
C ASP A 16 18.14 14.98 0.99
N MET A 17 17.07 14.19 1.09
CA MET A 17 16.56 13.72 2.37
C MET A 17 17.41 12.56 2.91
N ALA A 18 18.02 12.73 4.07
CA ALA A 18 18.71 11.65 4.77
C ALA A 18 17.68 10.64 5.30
N ARG A 19 17.58 9.46 4.66
CA ARG A 19 16.63 8.41 5.02
C ARG A 19 17.32 7.14 5.49
N GLU A 20 16.83 6.57 6.58
CA GLU A 20 17.21 5.23 7.03
C GLU A 20 16.28 4.20 6.37
N LEU A 21 16.73 3.60 5.27
CA LEU A 21 15.98 2.65 4.47
C LEU A 21 16.54 1.23 4.63
N ARG A 22 16.37 0.69 5.83
CA ARG A 22 16.66 -0.71 6.17
C ARG A 22 15.43 -1.36 6.80
N PHE A 23 15.31 -2.66 6.67
CA PHE A 23 14.22 -3.41 7.26
C PHE A 23 14.34 -3.45 8.80
N HIS A 24 13.21 -3.26 9.46
CA HIS A 24 13.04 -3.40 10.90
C HIS A 24 12.11 -4.61 11.16
N PRO A 25 12.64 -5.73 11.68
CA PRO A 25 11.83 -6.92 11.92
C PRO A 25 10.72 -6.68 12.93
N ALA A 26 9.55 -7.27 12.68
CA ALA A 26 8.49 -7.35 13.68
C ALA A 26 8.95 -8.17 14.88
N SER A 27 8.68 -7.67 16.09
CA SER A 27 9.16 -8.28 17.35
C SER A 27 8.04 -8.59 18.33
N THR A 28 6.79 -8.55 17.89
CA THR A 28 5.61 -8.82 18.74
C THR A 28 5.64 -10.25 19.27
N GLN A 29 5.62 -10.39 20.60
CA GLN A 29 5.71 -11.69 21.28
C GLN A 29 4.37 -12.43 21.35
N SER A 30 3.28 -11.69 21.34
CA SER A 30 1.91 -12.23 21.44
C SER A 30 1.02 -11.52 20.42
N PRO A 31 1.13 -11.89 19.14
CA PRO A 31 0.29 -11.29 18.11
C PRO A 31 -1.19 -11.65 18.33
N GLU A 32 -2.10 -10.73 17.98
CA GLU A 32 -3.54 -10.87 18.17
C GLU A 32 -4.26 -11.38 16.90
N ALA A 33 -3.88 -10.87 15.74
CA ALA A 33 -4.49 -11.21 14.46
C ALA A 33 -3.67 -12.24 13.67
N LEU A 34 -2.35 -12.19 13.81
CA LEU A 34 -1.43 -13.10 13.16
C LEU A 34 -0.98 -14.21 14.13
N SER A 35 -0.57 -15.34 13.60
CA SER A 35 0.18 -16.33 14.36
C SER A 35 1.64 -15.94 14.48
N GLY A 36 2.36 -16.44 15.52
CA GLY A 36 3.81 -16.24 15.61
C GLY A 36 4.55 -16.71 14.36
N LYS A 37 4.09 -17.81 13.74
CA LYS A 37 4.64 -18.31 12.47
C LYS A 37 4.48 -17.30 11.34
N GLN A 38 3.33 -16.63 11.23
CA GLN A 38 3.13 -15.58 10.21
C GLN A 38 4.04 -14.37 10.45
N VAL A 39 4.28 -13.97 11.70
CA VAL A 39 5.25 -12.92 12.01
C VAL A 39 6.66 -13.32 11.58
N GLU A 40 7.07 -14.58 11.82
CA GLU A 40 8.36 -15.11 11.35
C GLU A 40 8.42 -15.16 9.81
N GLU A 41 7.34 -15.56 9.15
CA GLU A 41 7.22 -15.55 7.68
C GLU A 41 7.35 -14.13 7.12
N PHE A 42 6.65 -13.15 7.70
CA PHE A 42 6.80 -11.74 7.32
C PHE A 42 8.25 -11.26 7.47
N ASN A 43 8.92 -11.59 8.59
CA ASN A 43 10.31 -11.19 8.80
C ASN A 43 11.28 -11.84 7.81
N ARG A 44 11.01 -13.06 7.35
CA ARG A 44 11.84 -13.80 6.40
C ARG A 44 11.56 -13.38 4.95
N ASP A 45 10.29 -13.30 4.57
CA ASP A 45 9.86 -13.15 3.18
C ASP A 45 9.50 -11.70 2.82
N GLY A 46 9.17 -10.86 3.82
CA GLY A 46 8.77 -9.46 3.66
C GLY A 46 7.29 -9.24 3.39
N TYR A 47 6.49 -10.32 3.38
CA TYR A 47 5.06 -10.25 3.11
C TYR A 47 4.27 -11.40 3.74
N LEU A 48 2.93 -11.22 3.78
CA LEU A 48 1.93 -12.27 3.99
C LEU A 48 0.84 -12.11 2.93
N LYS A 49 0.11 -13.19 2.64
CA LYS A 49 -1.02 -13.19 1.70
C LYS A 49 -2.19 -14.04 2.21
N ASN A 50 -3.33 -13.94 1.51
CA ASN A 50 -4.56 -14.69 1.81
C ASN A 50 -5.08 -14.43 3.23
N LEU A 51 -4.93 -13.18 3.71
CA LEU A 51 -5.50 -12.75 4.97
C LEU A 51 -6.96 -12.36 4.74
N ARG A 52 -7.91 -13.16 5.20
CA ARG A 52 -9.35 -12.85 5.07
C ARG A 52 -9.71 -11.71 6.02
N ILE A 53 -10.16 -10.58 5.45
CA ILE A 53 -10.55 -9.37 6.19
C ILE A 53 -12.07 -9.21 6.21
N TYR A 54 -12.70 -9.31 5.03
CA TYR A 54 -14.13 -9.10 4.83
C TYR A 54 -14.78 -10.35 4.27
N ASP A 55 -16.02 -10.60 4.67
CA ASP A 55 -16.85 -11.63 4.03
C ASP A 55 -17.39 -11.16 2.66
N ASP A 56 -18.11 -12.04 1.98
CA ASP A 56 -18.60 -11.78 0.62
C ASP A 56 -19.65 -10.64 0.58
N ALA A 57 -20.41 -10.46 1.64
CA ALA A 57 -21.41 -9.38 1.73
C ALA A 57 -20.72 -8.03 1.98
N GLU A 58 -19.82 -7.97 2.94
CA GLU A 58 -19.07 -6.78 3.29
C GLU A 58 -18.23 -6.27 2.12
N ILE A 59 -17.49 -7.16 1.43
CA ILE A 59 -16.68 -6.75 0.27
C ILE A 59 -17.54 -6.35 -0.92
N THR A 60 -18.77 -6.87 -1.04
CA THR A 60 -19.71 -6.43 -2.07
C THR A 60 -20.16 -4.99 -1.83
N ASP A 61 -20.42 -4.60 -0.59
CA ASP A 61 -20.79 -3.23 -0.24
C ASP A 61 -19.60 -2.26 -0.49
N ILE A 62 -18.38 -2.65 -0.10
CA ILE A 62 -17.16 -1.88 -0.38
C ILE A 62 -16.96 -1.72 -1.89
N ARG A 63 -17.17 -2.78 -2.67
CA ARG A 63 -17.11 -2.73 -4.14
C ARG A 63 -18.14 -1.77 -4.72
N GLY A 64 -19.37 -1.81 -4.25
CA GLY A 64 -20.42 -0.89 -4.68
C GLY A 64 -20.07 0.58 -4.45
N PHE A 65 -19.50 0.91 -3.28
CA PHE A 65 -18.96 2.23 -3.00
C PHE A 65 -17.81 2.60 -3.97
N PHE A 66 -16.84 1.69 -4.17
CA PHE A 66 -15.72 1.93 -5.06
C PHE A 66 -16.19 2.14 -6.52
N ASP A 67 -17.16 1.36 -7.00
CA ASP A 67 -17.70 1.47 -8.35
C ASP A 67 -18.30 2.87 -8.59
N GLY A 68 -19.07 3.39 -7.65
CA GLY A 68 -19.60 4.75 -7.74
C GLY A 68 -18.52 5.85 -7.68
N LEU A 69 -17.45 5.63 -6.91
CA LEU A 69 -16.32 6.56 -6.85
C LEU A 69 -15.51 6.54 -8.15
N LEU A 70 -15.25 5.35 -8.70
CA LEU A 70 -14.52 5.17 -9.95
C LEU A 70 -15.28 5.79 -11.12
N GLU A 71 -16.60 5.60 -11.20
CA GLU A 71 -17.45 6.23 -12.23
C GLU A 71 -17.33 7.75 -12.21
N LYS A 72 -17.41 8.38 -11.03
CA LYS A 72 -17.23 9.83 -10.87
C LYS A 72 -15.85 10.30 -11.29
N THR A 73 -14.80 9.55 -10.93
CA THR A 73 -13.41 9.85 -11.28
C THR A 73 -13.21 9.83 -12.79
N LEU A 74 -13.67 8.76 -13.46
CA LEU A 74 -13.58 8.63 -14.91
C LEU A 74 -14.41 9.69 -15.65
N ALA A 75 -15.60 10.02 -15.15
CA ALA A 75 -16.46 11.08 -15.70
C ALA A 75 -15.82 12.48 -15.56
N ALA A 76 -14.97 12.70 -14.58
CA ALA A 76 -14.19 13.93 -14.41
C ALA A 76 -12.98 14.03 -15.34
N GLY A 77 -12.66 12.97 -16.08
CA GLY A 77 -11.53 12.89 -17.01
C GLY A 77 -10.22 12.40 -16.37
N ASP A 78 -10.27 11.96 -15.11
CA ASP A 78 -9.16 11.32 -14.42
C ASP A 78 -9.07 9.82 -14.77
N ASP A 79 -7.96 9.17 -14.45
CA ASP A 79 -7.80 7.73 -14.68
C ASP A 79 -8.13 6.89 -13.44
N SER A 80 -8.17 5.57 -13.63
CA SER A 80 -8.49 4.60 -12.57
C SER A 80 -7.42 4.46 -11.47
N TYR A 81 -6.29 5.15 -11.61
CA TYR A 81 -5.19 5.22 -10.62
C TYR A 81 -5.16 6.55 -9.87
N SER A 82 -6.07 7.49 -10.16
CA SER A 82 -6.04 8.84 -9.60
C SER A 82 -6.63 8.97 -8.19
N ILE A 83 -7.30 7.93 -7.68
CA ILE A 83 -8.00 7.99 -6.38
C ILE A 83 -6.98 7.73 -5.25
N SER A 84 -6.39 8.80 -4.75
CA SER A 84 -5.37 8.78 -3.70
C SER A 84 -5.80 9.58 -2.46
N THR A 85 -5.24 9.24 -1.28
CA THR A 85 -5.57 9.88 0.01
C THR A 85 -7.06 9.91 0.33
N ALA A 86 -7.80 8.95 -0.18
CA ALA A 86 -9.26 8.88 -0.12
C ALA A 86 -9.81 8.80 1.32
N HIS A 87 -9.01 8.32 2.28
CA HIS A 87 -9.36 8.29 3.71
C HIS A 87 -9.56 9.68 4.32
N LEU A 88 -9.00 10.73 3.70
CA LEU A 88 -9.18 12.12 4.14
C LEU A 88 -10.44 12.77 3.54
N LEU A 89 -11.07 12.11 2.57
CA LEU A 89 -12.19 12.65 1.79
C LEU A 89 -13.49 11.88 1.99
N TYR A 90 -13.39 10.56 2.17
CA TYR A 90 -14.55 9.67 2.19
C TYR A 90 -14.61 8.88 3.50
N PRO A 91 -15.70 9.03 4.26
CA PRO A 91 -15.91 8.29 5.51
C PRO A 91 -15.73 6.78 5.35
N ALA A 92 -16.26 6.20 4.26
CA ALA A 92 -16.14 4.77 4.00
C ALA A 92 -14.66 4.30 3.89
N VAL A 93 -13.77 5.10 3.30
CA VAL A 93 -12.35 4.75 3.20
C VAL A 93 -11.64 4.96 4.53
N TRP A 94 -12.04 5.97 5.30
CA TRP A 94 -11.54 6.16 6.66
C TRP A 94 -11.94 4.99 7.56
N ASP A 95 -13.19 4.51 7.45
CA ASP A 95 -13.69 3.35 8.19
C ASP A 95 -12.92 2.07 7.82
N ILE A 96 -12.53 1.88 6.55
CA ILE A 96 -11.67 0.76 6.12
C ILE A 96 -10.25 0.92 6.70
N LEU A 97 -9.65 2.13 6.66
CA LEU A 97 -8.32 2.39 7.22
C LEU A 97 -8.26 2.11 8.71
N THR A 98 -9.35 2.36 9.44
CA THR A 98 -9.44 2.17 10.89
C THR A 98 -10.11 0.86 11.28
N HIS A 99 -10.39 -0.01 10.32
CA HIS A 99 -11.08 -1.29 10.58
C HIS A 99 -10.29 -2.18 11.53
N PRO A 100 -10.90 -2.62 12.67
CA PRO A 100 -10.15 -3.32 13.71
C PRO A 100 -9.33 -4.53 13.26
N PRO A 101 -9.81 -5.45 12.41
CA PRO A 101 -9.01 -6.55 11.88
C PRO A 101 -7.78 -6.12 11.09
N ILE A 102 -7.87 -5.05 10.30
CA ILE A 102 -6.75 -4.51 9.53
C ILE A 102 -5.73 -3.85 10.47
N VAL A 103 -6.21 -3.05 11.42
CA VAL A 103 -5.37 -2.40 12.43
C VAL A 103 -4.65 -3.42 13.31
N ALA A 104 -5.29 -4.53 13.67
CA ALA A 104 -4.67 -5.59 14.45
C ALA A 104 -3.48 -6.25 13.71
N ILE A 105 -3.60 -6.49 12.40
CA ILE A 105 -2.49 -6.97 11.57
C ILE A 105 -1.33 -5.95 11.57
N ALA A 106 -1.63 -4.66 11.40
CA ALA A 106 -0.60 -3.62 11.44
C ALA A 106 0.09 -3.54 12.81
N ARG A 107 -0.65 -3.67 13.91
CA ARG A 107 -0.11 -3.73 15.29
C ARG A 107 0.81 -4.91 15.51
N ASP A 108 0.45 -6.07 15.00
CA ASP A 108 1.26 -7.28 15.14
C ASP A 108 2.63 -7.15 14.46
N LEU A 109 2.70 -6.37 13.38
CA LEU A 109 3.93 -6.15 12.62
C LEU A 109 4.72 -4.92 13.05
N LEU A 110 4.07 -3.85 13.49
CA LEU A 110 4.69 -2.55 13.79
C LEU A 110 4.82 -2.27 15.30
N GLY A 111 4.02 -2.94 16.13
CA GLY A 111 3.91 -2.65 17.55
C GLY A 111 2.60 -1.95 17.92
N PRO A 112 2.40 -1.58 19.22
CA PRO A 112 1.12 -1.13 19.73
C PRO A 112 0.66 0.23 19.17
N ASP A 113 1.61 1.08 18.79
CA ASP A 113 1.35 2.45 18.37
C ASP A 113 1.43 2.53 16.83
N VAL A 114 0.31 2.84 16.18
CA VAL A 114 0.20 2.78 14.72
C VAL A 114 -0.51 4.01 14.16
N ILE A 115 0.09 4.57 13.14
CA ILE A 115 -0.46 5.64 12.30
C ILE A 115 -0.89 5.04 10.96
N GLY A 116 -2.16 5.20 10.58
CA GLY A 116 -2.63 5.02 9.22
C GLY A 116 -2.43 6.31 8.44
N TRP A 117 -1.64 6.31 7.36
CA TRP A 117 -1.27 7.55 6.69
C TRP A 117 -1.55 7.58 5.19
N GLY A 118 -1.96 6.49 4.61
CA GLY A 118 -2.17 6.45 3.18
C GLY A 118 -3.27 5.48 2.76
N SER A 119 -4.01 5.89 1.75
CA SER A 119 -4.95 5.04 1.02
C SER A 119 -4.90 5.38 -0.46
N HIS A 120 -4.87 4.36 -1.32
CA HIS A 120 -4.83 4.55 -2.75
C HIS A 120 -5.51 3.38 -3.46
N PHE A 121 -6.44 3.67 -4.36
CA PHE A 121 -7.05 2.66 -5.20
C PHE A 121 -6.19 2.41 -6.43
N PHE A 122 -5.74 1.16 -6.59
CA PHE A 122 -5.06 0.68 -7.78
C PHE A 122 -6.02 -0.18 -8.59
N CYS A 123 -6.55 0.37 -9.67
CA CYS A 123 -7.55 -0.30 -10.49
C CYS A 123 -7.07 -0.50 -11.92
N LYS A 124 -6.71 -1.72 -12.28
CA LYS A 124 -6.44 -2.11 -13.66
C LYS A 124 -7.76 -2.44 -14.36
N MET A 125 -8.16 -1.56 -15.29
CA MET A 125 -9.35 -1.79 -16.09
C MET A 125 -9.15 -2.97 -17.07
N PRO A 126 -10.22 -3.58 -17.60
CA PRO A 126 -10.10 -4.58 -18.66
C PRO A 126 -9.31 -4.05 -19.84
N GLY A 127 -8.30 -4.81 -20.28
CA GLY A 127 -7.44 -4.41 -21.40
C GLY A 127 -6.48 -3.25 -21.10
N ASP A 128 -6.29 -2.90 -19.82
CA ASP A 128 -5.33 -1.85 -19.43
C ASP A 128 -3.88 -2.30 -19.70
N GLY A 129 -3.27 -1.69 -20.71
CA GLY A 129 -1.91 -1.98 -21.12
C GLY A 129 -0.81 -1.46 -20.18
N LYS A 130 -1.16 -0.83 -19.06
CA LYS A 130 -0.18 -0.29 -18.12
C LYS A 130 0.31 -1.37 -17.15
N ALA A 131 1.64 -1.52 -17.05
CA ALA A 131 2.28 -2.30 -15.99
C ALA A 131 2.54 -1.44 -14.75
N VAL A 132 2.81 -2.09 -13.63
CA VAL A 132 3.49 -1.48 -12.48
C VAL A 132 4.84 -2.17 -12.40
N ALA A 133 5.90 -1.47 -12.82
CA ALA A 133 7.26 -2.02 -12.85
C ALA A 133 7.73 -2.39 -11.45
N TRP A 134 8.73 -3.28 -11.37
CA TRP A 134 9.36 -3.66 -10.11
C TRP A 134 9.90 -2.46 -9.37
N HIS A 135 9.44 -2.24 -8.15
CA HIS A 135 9.79 -1.09 -7.32
C HIS A 135 9.71 -1.43 -5.83
N GLN A 136 10.26 -0.54 -5.03
CA GLN A 136 10.08 -0.50 -3.58
C GLN A 136 9.27 0.75 -3.23
N ASP A 137 8.22 0.60 -2.44
CA ASP A 137 7.38 1.71 -1.99
C ASP A 137 8.20 2.82 -1.28
N ALA A 138 9.17 2.42 -0.44
CA ALA A 138 10.06 3.33 0.28
C ALA A 138 10.82 4.30 -0.64
N SER A 139 11.05 3.94 -1.90
CA SER A 139 11.72 4.82 -2.87
C SER A 139 10.96 6.12 -3.12
N TYR A 140 9.63 6.05 -3.06
CA TYR A 140 8.73 7.17 -3.37
C TYR A 140 8.40 8.05 -2.18
N TRP A 141 8.60 7.57 -0.96
CA TRP A 141 8.06 8.26 0.21
C TRP A 141 9.09 9.13 0.89
N PRO A 142 8.77 10.40 1.16
CA PRO A 142 9.64 11.30 1.94
C PRO A 142 9.58 10.94 3.42
N MET A 143 9.91 9.69 3.77
CA MET A 143 9.73 9.14 5.11
C MET A 143 10.98 8.43 5.61
N THR A 144 11.20 8.49 6.92
CA THR A 144 12.31 7.83 7.62
C THR A 144 11.99 7.63 9.11
N PRO A 145 12.40 6.51 9.75
CA PRO A 145 12.98 5.30 9.18
C PRO A 145 11.95 4.48 8.37
N SER A 146 12.42 3.41 7.67
CA SER A 146 11.58 2.45 6.96
C SER A 146 10.92 1.49 7.95
N LYS A 147 9.86 1.96 8.61
CA LYS A 147 9.00 1.19 9.54
C LYS A 147 7.56 1.31 9.08
N THR A 148 7.32 0.88 7.84
CA THR A 148 6.02 1.00 7.18
C THR A 148 5.61 -0.33 6.58
N VAL A 149 4.33 -0.63 6.67
CA VAL A 149 3.70 -1.75 5.96
C VAL A 149 2.56 -1.24 5.09
N THR A 150 2.40 -1.86 3.93
CA THR A 150 1.26 -1.68 3.03
C THR A 150 0.37 -2.92 3.13
N ILE A 151 -0.90 -2.73 3.46
CA ILE A 151 -1.94 -3.75 3.36
C ILE A 151 -2.71 -3.49 2.07
N TRP A 152 -2.72 -4.47 1.17
CA TRP A 152 -3.43 -4.40 -0.10
C TRP A 152 -4.69 -5.27 -0.02
N LEU A 153 -5.86 -4.62 0.05
CA LEU A 153 -7.17 -5.25 0.08
C LEU A 153 -7.67 -5.51 -1.34
N ALA A 154 -7.96 -6.76 -1.68
CA ALA A 154 -8.58 -7.14 -2.94
C ALA A 154 -10.09 -6.77 -2.92
N ILE A 155 -10.47 -5.76 -3.70
CA ILE A 155 -11.89 -5.40 -3.92
C ILE A 155 -12.49 -6.35 -4.96
N ASP A 156 -11.76 -6.62 -6.04
CA ASP A 156 -12.07 -7.66 -6.99
C ASP A 156 -11.12 -8.85 -6.75
N LYS A 157 -11.53 -10.05 -7.17
CA LYS A 157 -10.59 -11.17 -7.26
C LYS A 157 -9.38 -10.77 -8.10
N ALA A 158 -8.19 -11.00 -7.59
CA ALA A 158 -6.92 -10.78 -8.26
C ALA A 158 -6.23 -12.13 -8.47
N ASP A 159 -5.93 -12.48 -9.71
CA ASP A 159 -5.22 -13.70 -10.08
C ASP A 159 -4.27 -13.43 -11.27
N LEU A 160 -3.49 -14.41 -11.66
CA LEU A 160 -2.59 -14.30 -12.82
C LEU A 160 -3.33 -13.89 -14.10
N GLY A 161 -4.61 -14.27 -14.24
CA GLY A 161 -5.41 -13.96 -15.42
C GLY A 161 -5.78 -12.49 -15.55
N ASN A 162 -5.82 -11.71 -14.46
CA ASN A 162 -6.12 -10.26 -14.48
C ASN A 162 -5.01 -9.40 -13.87
N ALA A 163 -3.77 -9.88 -13.94
CA ALA A 163 -2.55 -9.19 -13.53
C ALA A 163 -2.51 -8.86 -12.02
N CYS A 164 -2.63 -9.89 -11.17
CA CYS A 164 -2.35 -9.76 -9.74
C CYS A 164 -0.93 -9.20 -9.52
N MET A 165 -0.66 -8.69 -8.32
CA MET A 165 0.69 -8.31 -7.94
C MET A 165 1.60 -9.55 -7.88
N SER A 166 2.89 -9.31 -8.07
CA SER A 166 3.94 -10.28 -7.75
C SER A 166 4.91 -9.65 -6.78
N PHE A 167 5.42 -10.45 -5.83
CA PHE A 167 6.42 -10.08 -4.85
C PHE A 167 7.73 -10.83 -5.11
N ILE A 168 8.85 -10.23 -4.72
CA ILE A 168 10.15 -10.91 -4.68
C ILE A 168 10.47 -11.24 -3.23
N ALA A 169 10.31 -12.50 -2.85
CA ALA A 169 10.46 -12.97 -1.48
C ALA A 169 11.87 -12.67 -0.94
N GLY A 170 11.95 -12.09 0.26
CA GLY A 170 13.20 -11.76 0.95
C GLY A 170 13.95 -10.54 0.42
N SER A 171 13.48 -9.88 -0.66
CA SER A 171 14.16 -8.71 -1.24
C SER A 171 14.26 -7.53 -0.28
N HIS A 172 13.32 -7.37 0.66
CA HIS A 172 13.32 -6.33 1.69
C HIS A 172 14.56 -6.36 2.60
N LEU A 173 15.18 -7.54 2.78
CA LEU A 173 16.41 -7.72 3.58
C LEU A 173 17.65 -7.10 2.92
N LYS A 174 17.56 -6.72 1.65
CA LYS A 174 18.63 -6.04 0.93
C LYS A 174 18.67 -4.52 1.18
N GLY A 175 17.69 -3.98 1.93
CA GLY A 175 17.52 -2.55 2.11
C GLY A 175 17.02 -1.87 0.83
N HIS A 176 17.30 -0.57 0.70
CA HIS A 176 16.92 0.18 -0.49
C HIS A 176 17.82 -0.18 -1.68
N LEU A 177 17.18 -0.54 -2.79
CA LEU A 177 17.83 -0.96 -4.02
C LEU A 177 17.99 0.21 -5.00
N ALA A 178 19.01 0.11 -5.86
CA ALA A 178 19.18 1.04 -6.96
C ALA A 178 18.01 0.89 -7.96
N TRP A 179 17.51 2.01 -8.42
CA TRP A 179 16.45 2.09 -9.42
C TRP A 179 16.83 3.13 -10.48
N ARG A 180 16.14 3.08 -11.59
CA ARG A 180 16.20 4.10 -12.65
C ARG A 180 14.81 4.65 -12.94
N GLU A 181 14.75 5.78 -13.63
CA GLU A 181 13.50 6.25 -14.20
C GLU A 181 12.98 5.28 -15.26
N SER A 182 11.67 5.06 -15.25
CA SER A 182 10.99 4.25 -16.28
C SER A 182 11.02 4.98 -17.62
N ARG A 183 11.23 4.22 -18.69
CA ARG A 183 11.17 4.75 -20.06
C ARG A 183 9.71 4.87 -20.49
N GLU A 184 9.39 5.84 -21.33
CA GLU A 184 8.03 6.02 -21.87
C GLU A 184 7.49 4.75 -22.56
N THR A 185 8.38 3.99 -23.21
CA THR A 185 8.03 2.73 -23.90
C THR A 185 7.64 1.59 -22.97
N GLU A 186 7.93 1.69 -21.66
CA GLU A 186 7.60 0.66 -20.67
C GLU A 186 6.15 0.75 -20.19
N ASN A 187 5.43 1.82 -20.54
CA ASN A 187 4.04 2.05 -20.18
C ASN A 187 3.75 1.78 -18.69
N ASN A 188 4.67 2.26 -17.83
CA ASN A 188 4.58 2.08 -16.38
C ASN A 188 3.63 3.09 -15.76
N VAL A 189 2.78 2.64 -14.83
CA VAL A 189 1.94 3.52 -14.00
C VAL A 189 2.79 4.44 -13.11
N LEU A 190 3.92 3.92 -12.62
CA LEU A 190 4.87 4.63 -11.77
C LEU A 190 6.06 5.11 -12.61
N ASN A 191 6.99 5.86 -11.99
CA ASN A 191 8.12 6.44 -12.72
C ASN A 191 9.48 5.81 -12.37
N GLN A 192 9.51 4.76 -11.56
CA GLN A 192 10.75 4.06 -11.17
C GLN A 192 10.69 2.59 -11.59
N THR A 193 11.87 2.05 -11.91
CA THR A 193 12.06 0.63 -12.25
C THR A 193 13.35 0.12 -11.62
N VAL A 194 13.27 -1.00 -10.91
CA VAL A 194 14.44 -1.79 -10.51
C VAL A 194 14.67 -2.83 -11.60
N ASP A 195 15.83 -2.74 -12.26
CA ASP A 195 16.21 -3.71 -13.29
C ASP A 195 16.62 -5.06 -12.66
N ASP A 196 16.46 -6.14 -13.41
CA ASP A 196 16.88 -7.50 -13.03
C ASP A 196 16.35 -7.92 -11.63
N ALA A 197 15.11 -7.52 -11.34
CA ALA A 197 14.51 -7.67 -10.01
C ALA A 197 14.46 -9.14 -9.54
N GLU A 198 14.32 -10.09 -10.44
CA GLU A 198 14.34 -11.54 -10.19
C GLU A 198 15.64 -12.06 -9.59
N ASN A 199 16.76 -11.30 -9.71
CA ASN A 199 18.02 -11.66 -9.06
C ASN A 199 18.01 -11.46 -7.54
N PHE A 200 16.99 -10.78 -6.99
CA PHE A 200 16.89 -10.49 -5.56
C PHE A 200 16.09 -11.53 -4.76
N GLY A 201 15.44 -12.49 -5.42
CA GLY A 201 14.68 -13.55 -4.75
C GLY A 201 13.68 -14.27 -5.67
N GLU A 202 12.87 -15.13 -5.10
CA GLU A 202 11.82 -15.85 -5.81
C GLU A 202 10.65 -14.91 -6.12
N VAL A 203 10.18 -14.97 -7.38
CA VAL A 203 8.97 -14.25 -7.82
C VAL A 203 7.72 -15.04 -7.38
N VAL A 204 6.90 -14.43 -6.56
CA VAL A 204 5.69 -15.05 -6.02
C VAL A 204 4.44 -14.28 -6.45
N PRO A 205 3.52 -14.87 -7.23
CA PRO A 205 2.26 -14.24 -7.55
C PRO A 205 1.34 -14.15 -6.32
N ILE A 206 0.69 -13.01 -6.17
CA ILE A 206 -0.19 -12.70 -5.05
C ILE A 206 -1.63 -12.78 -5.54
N GLU A 207 -2.10 -14.02 -5.63
CA GLU A 207 -3.49 -14.30 -5.96
C GLU A 207 -4.35 -14.19 -4.70
N LEU A 208 -5.42 -13.40 -4.77
CA LEU A 208 -6.33 -13.10 -3.66
C LEU A 208 -7.78 -13.18 -4.15
N ASP A 209 -8.64 -13.81 -3.38
CA ASP A 209 -10.08 -13.64 -3.55
C ASP A 209 -10.53 -12.26 -3.03
N ALA A 210 -11.67 -11.77 -3.53
CA ALA A 210 -12.22 -10.52 -3.01
C ALA A 210 -12.47 -10.60 -1.50
N GLY A 211 -12.12 -9.54 -0.76
CA GLY A 211 -12.16 -9.51 0.71
C GLY A 211 -10.92 -10.07 1.40
N GLU A 212 -9.99 -10.67 0.65
CA GLU A 212 -8.66 -11.02 1.15
C GLU A 212 -7.68 -9.86 1.00
N ALA A 213 -6.63 -9.89 1.81
CA ALA A 213 -5.55 -8.92 1.75
C ALA A 213 -4.18 -9.61 1.72
N SER A 214 -3.20 -8.89 1.18
CA SER A 214 -1.79 -9.11 1.45
C SER A 214 -1.24 -7.96 2.29
N VAL A 215 -0.15 -8.22 3.02
CA VAL A 215 0.63 -7.18 3.69
C VAL A 215 2.09 -7.32 3.30
N HIS A 216 2.77 -6.21 3.03
CA HIS A 216 4.19 -6.21 2.68
C HIS A 216 4.95 -5.02 3.27
N SER A 217 6.26 -5.21 3.45
CA SER A 217 7.19 -4.16 3.84
C SER A 217 7.36 -3.15 2.70
N ASP A 218 7.55 -1.89 3.03
CA ASP A 218 7.87 -0.82 2.09
C ASP A 218 9.18 -1.03 1.30
N LEU A 219 10.05 -1.92 1.77
CA LEU A 219 11.28 -2.33 1.10
C LEU A 219 11.14 -3.61 0.26
N LEU A 220 9.97 -4.24 0.22
CA LEU A 220 9.77 -5.41 -0.62
C LEU A 220 9.64 -5.01 -2.08
N LEU A 221 10.43 -5.64 -2.97
CA LEU A 221 10.22 -5.52 -4.41
C LEU A 221 8.88 -6.11 -4.82
N HIS A 222 8.10 -5.31 -5.52
CA HIS A 222 6.81 -5.74 -6.05
C HIS A 222 6.46 -5.03 -7.35
N GLY A 223 5.55 -5.64 -8.09
CA GLY A 223 5.10 -5.12 -9.37
C GLY A 223 3.87 -5.87 -9.87
N SER A 224 3.40 -5.55 -11.06
CA SER A 224 2.33 -6.30 -11.73
C SER A 224 2.34 -6.03 -13.23
N GLU A 225 2.05 -7.07 -14.01
CA GLU A 225 1.93 -7.00 -15.46
C GLU A 225 0.74 -6.14 -15.91
N ALA A 226 0.65 -5.86 -17.20
CA ALA A 226 -0.52 -5.27 -17.82
C ALA A 226 -1.75 -6.21 -17.72
N ASN A 227 -2.92 -5.65 -17.47
CA ASN A 227 -4.16 -6.43 -17.48
C ASN A 227 -4.69 -6.60 -18.92
N THR A 228 -4.39 -7.71 -19.54
CA THR A 228 -4.86 -8.04 -20.90
C THR A 228 -6.21 -8.78 -20.92
N SER A 229 -6.82 -9.01 -19.75
CA SER A 229 -8.07 -9.73 -19.62
C SER A 229 -9.30 -8.84 -19.80
N SER A 230 -10.47 -9.49 -19.87
CA SER A 230 -11.78 -8.81 -19.82
C SER A 230 -12.26 -8.52 -18.40
N ARG A 231 -11.49 -8.84 -17.38
CA ARG A 231 -11.84 -8.62 -15.96
C ARG A 231 -11.07 -7.44 -15.39
N ARG A 232 -11.74 -6.62 -14.62
CA ARG A 232 -11.10 -5.58 -13.81
C ARG A 232 -10.29 -6.21 -12.65
N ARG A 233 -9.24 -5.53 -12.19
CA ARG A 233 -8.53 -5.84 -10.96
C ARG A 233 -8.47 -4.59 -10.09
N GLY A 234 -9.48 -4.40 -9.22
CA GLY A 234 -9.56 -3.32 -8.24
C GLY A 234 -9.00 -3.74 -6.90
N GLY A 235 -8.16 -2.90 -6.32
CA GLY A 235 -7.64 -3.05 -4.98
C GLY A 235 -7.40 -1.73 -4.30
N LEU A 236 -7.36 -1.77 -2.96
CA LEU A 236 -7.10 -0.62 -2.10
C LEU A 236 -5.83 -0.86 -1.29
N THR A 237 -4.82 -0.01 -1.47
CA THR A 237 -3.67 0.03 -0.58
C THR A 237 -4.00 0.87 0.65
N LEU A 238 -3.66 0.35 1.82
CA LEU A 238 -3.74 1.01 3.13
C LEU A 238 -2.35 0.97 3.74
N ARG A 239 -1.83 2.12 4.14
CA ARG A 239 -0.44 2.26 4.57
C ARG A 239 -0.35 2.68 6.03
N TYR A 240 0.49 1.96 6.77
CA TYR A 240 0.65 2.14 8.21
C TYR A 240 2.13 2.25 8.56
N CYS A 241 2.43 3.08 9.55
CA CYS A 241 3.78 3.21 10.10
C CYS A 241 3.76 3.37 11.63
N THR A 242 4.92 3.26 12.24
CA THR A 242 5.10 3.61 13.64
C THR A 242 5.16 5.13 13.83
N PRO A 243 4.75 5.69 15.00
CA PRO A 243 4.73 7.13 15.23
C PRO A 243 6.11 7.81 15.21
N ASP A 244 7.20 7.06 15.37
CA ASP A 244 8.57 7.58 15.29
C ASP A 244 9.05 7.84 13.85
N VAL A 245 8.32 7.35 12.85
CA VAL A 245 8.56 7.70 11.45
C VAL A 245 8.25 9.19 11.24
N ARG A 246 9.21 9.89 10.62
CA ARG A 246 9.05 11.28 10.21
C ARG A 246 8.74 11.35 8.73
N ALA A 247 7.82 12.22 8.36
CA ALA A 247 7.44 12.47 6.98
C ALA A 247 7.61 13.96 6.64
N GLU A 248 8.33 14.20 5.54
CA GLU A 248 8.55 15.54 4.98
C GLU A 248 7.45 15.91 3.97
N ASN A 249 7.54 17.11 3.39
CA ASN A 249 6.64 17.60 2.35
C ASN A 249 5.16 17.57 2.76
N ASP A 250 4.88 17.91 4.02
CA ASP A 250 3.54 17.90 4.64
C ASP A 250 2.84 16.51 4.66
N TRP A 251 3.56 15.43 4.37
CA TRP A 251 2.95 14.10 4.37
C TRP A 251 2.46 13.66 5.76
N HIS A 252 3.09 14.17 6.82
CA HIS A 252 2.65 13.95 8.21
C HIS A 252 1.19 14.40 8.46
N GLU A 253 0.70 15.33 7.66
CA GLU A 253 -0.68 15.84 7.72
C GLU A 253 -1.74 14.80 7.31
N LYS A 254 -1.34 13.69 6.68
CA LYS A 254 -2.25 12.60 6.26
C LYS A 254 -2.59 11.63 7.38
N GLY A 255 -1.88 11.71 8.53
CA GLY A 255 -1.93 10.72 9.58
C GLY A 255 -3.28 10.64 10.31
N VAL A 256 -3.64 9.42 10.64
CA VAL A 256 -4.74 9.04 11.54
C VAL A 256 -4.15 8.11 12.59
N LEU A 257 -4.24 8.45 13.86
CA LEU A 257 -3.85 7.54 14.94
C LEU A 257 -4.88 6.41 15.01
N VAL A 258 -4.50 5.22 14.54
CA VAL A 258 -5.41 4.07 14.48
C VAL A 258 -5.24 3.13 15.68
N SER A 259 -4.11 3.21 16.38
CA SER A 259 -3.84 2.44 17.61
C SER A 259 -2.80 3.13 18.49
N GLY A 260 -2.93 2.98 19.80
CA GLY A 260 -1.94 3.43 20.80
C GLY A 260 -1.81 4.95 20.91
N GLU A 261 -0.57 5.43 20.97
CA GLU A 261 -0.24 6.83 21.24
C GLU A 261 0.75 7.38 20.21
N ASN A 262 0.67 8.68 19.93
CA ASN A 262 1.60 9.43 19.08
C ASN A 262 2.47 10.37 19.96
N LEU A 263 3.27 9.77 20.84
CA LEU A 263 4.05 10.54 21.84
C LEU A 263 5.08 11.49 21.19
N GLN A 264 5.62 11.15 20.03
CA GLN A 264 6.59 11.96 19.31
C GLN A 264 5.95 13.18 18.65
N GLY A 265 4.64 13.15 18.41
CA GLY A 265 3.91 14.22 17.73
C GLY A 265 4.29 14.44 16.27
N ASN A 266 4.92 13.42 15.64
CA ASN A 266 5.37 13.50 14.24
C ASN A 266 4.22 13.49 13.23
N TRP A 267 3.01 13.06 13.63
CA TRP A 267 1.88 12.89 12.74
C TRP A 267 0.66 13.68 13.21
N ALA A 268 -0.10 14.21 12.27
CA ALA A 268 -1.44 14.68 12.56
C ALA A 268 -2.34 13.48 12.95
N ASN A 269 -3.43 13.79 13.64
CA ASN A 269 -4.50 12.84 13.89
C ASN A 269 -5.78 13.38 13.22
N ARG A 270 -5.98 13.03 11.95
CA ARG A 270 -7.13 13.53 11.19
C ARG A 270 -8.40 12.85 11.67
N PRO A 271 -9.46 13.61 11.90
CA PRO A 271 -10.76 13.04 12.25
C PRO A 271 -11.37 12.33 11.04
N ARG A 272 -12.35 11.47 11.30
CA ARG A 272 -13.21 10.91 10.25
C ARG A 272 -13.85 12.03 9.45
N PRO A 273 -13.74 12.03 8.11
CA PRO A 273 -14.38 13.06 7.30
C PRO A 273 -15.91 13.04 7.48
N GLU A 274 -16.52 14.21 7.43
CA GLU A 274 -17.98 14.33 7.43
C GLU A 274 -18.53 13.96 6.05
N VAL A 275 -19.77 13.45 6.03
CA VAL A 275 -20.50 13.22 4.78
C VAL A 275 -20.99 14.57 4.28
N GLU A 276 -20.58 14.96 3.06
CA GLU A 276 -21.23 16.07 2.33
C GLU A 276 -22.55 15.61 1.72
#